data_969b1caccaf51c9b915625d6bb4c0b50
#
_entry.id   969b1caccaf51c9b915625d6bb4c0b50
#
_cell.length_a   1.000
_cell.length_b   1.000
_cell.length_c   1.000
_cell.angle_alpha   90.00
_cell.angle_beta   90.00
_cell.angle_gamma   90.00
#
_symmetry.space_group_name_H-M   'P 1'
#
loop_
_entity.id
_entity.type
_entity.pdbx_description
1 polymer ?
#
loop_
_entity_poly.entity_id
_entity_poly.type
_entity_poly.pdbx_seq_one_letter_code
_entity_poly.pdbx_strand_id
1 'polypeptide(L)'
;MILITRPKEQSKNLETILGLKGYETYLESLYRIKYLKTNISHNQNNYYIFPSIHSVQSLISSKVINKFREANILAIGNKVKQALISAGCKKILLTSIDSDTLVKKINKTNFRNYNFIYLCSNIVNTDFLKKTKKHQINLQTKIIYKTIPAIKLQNKLINNLKLGNISGATFLSKLAADTFLSLLSTYDCLSAAKNINIYCISERVVAPFIHKRFSSVYIAPKPNEDALIQSIKKRHFK
;
A
#
# COMPACT_ATOMS: atom_id res chain seq x y z
N MET A 1 6.19 -10.87 20.58
CA MET A 1 5.90 -11.05 19.12
C MET A 1 5.74 -9.72 18.41
N ILE A 2 6.11 -9.64 17.12
CA ILE A 2 5.82 -8.48 16.26
C ILE A 2 4.62 -8.79 15.36
N LEU A 3 3.58 -7.98 15.46
CA LEU A 3 2.39 -8.06 14.62
C LEU A 3 2.68 -7.52 13.20
N ILE A 4 2.43 -8.35 12.19
CA ILE A 4 2.50 -7.96 10.76
C ILE A 4 1.07 -7.80 10.24
N THR A 5 0.73 -6.59 9.74
CA THR A 5 -0.66 -6.22 9.42
C THR A 5 -1.03 -6.29 7.93
N ARG A 6 -0.09 -6.71 7.07
CA ARG A 6 -0.29 -6.85 5.62
C ARG A 6 -0.99 -8.16 5.25
N PRO A 7 -1.58 -8.25 4.05
CA PRO A 7 -1.99 -9.53 3.47
C PRO A 7 -0.85 -10.55 3.43
N LYS A 8 -1.17 -11.83 3.68
CA LYS A 8 -0.20 -12.92 3.81
C LYS A 8 0.77 -13.00 2.62
N GLU A 9 0.27 -12.82 1.41
CA GLU A 9 1.05 -12.90 0.18
C GLU A 9 2.13 -11.82 0.07
N GLN A 10 1.94 -10.71 0.79
CA GLN A 10 2.86 -9.58 0.82
C GLN A 10 3.77 -9.59 2.06
N SER A 11 3.54 -10.47 3.01
CA SER A 11 4.20 -10.49 4.32
C SER A 11 5.43 -11.37 4.38
N LYS A 12 5.56 -12.35 3.47
CA LYS A 12 6.60 -13.39 3.50
C LYS A 12 8.02 -12.84 3.68
N ASN A 13 8.38 -11.80 2.91
CA ASN A 13 9.72 -11.22 3.01
C ASN A 13 9.98 -10.59 4.39
N LEU A 14 9.04 -9.79 4.88
CA LEU A 14 9.13 -9.15 6.20
C LEU A 14 9.17 -10.19 7.32
N GLU A 15 8.31 -11.20 7.26
CA GLU A 15 8.23 -12.31 8.21
C GLU A 15 9.56 -13.09 8.25
N THR A 16 10.09 -13.48 7.07
CA THR A 16 11.37 -14.19 6.96
C THR A 16 12.52 -13.38 7.54
N ILE A 17 12.63 -12.09 7.17
CA ILE A 17 13.75 -11.26 7.66
C ILE A 17 13.64 -11.02 9.15
N LEU A 18 12.45 -10.80 9.70
CA LEU A 18 12.26 -10.65 11.14
C LEU A 18 12.59 -11.97 11.87
N GLY A 19 12.13 -13.11 11.36
CA GLY A 19 12.44 -14.43 11.91
C GLY A 19 13.93 -14.73 11.94
N LEU A 20 14.66 -14.46 10.85
CA LEU A 20 16.12 -14.59 10.78
C LEU A 20 16.88 -13.68 11.78
N LYS A 21 16.18 -12.68 12.32
CA LYS A 21 16.71 -11.77 13.36
C LYS A 21 16.27 -12.15 14.76
N GLY A 22 15.62 -13.30 14.94
CA GLY A 22 15.16 -13.80 16.23
C GLY A 22 13.83 -13.18 16.71
N TYR A 23 13.12 -12.45 15.86
CA TYR A 23 11.80 -11.93 16.24
C TYR A 23 10.72 -12.96 15.96
N GLU A 24 9.95 -13.31 16.97
CA GLU A 24 8.71 -14.02 16.77
C GLU A 24 7.66 -13.08 16.14
N THR A 25 6.98 -13.55 15.09
CA THR A 25 6.00 -12.74 14.34
C THR A 25 4.61 -13.34 14.46
N TYR A 26 3.62 -12.46 14.44
CA TYR A 26 2.19 -12.81 14.33
C TYR A 26 1.58 -12.11 13.13
N LEU A 27 0.95 -12.86 12.24
CA LEU A 27 0.33 -12.30 11.05
C LEU A 27 -1.19 -12.13 11.23
N GLU A 28 -1.65 -10.89 11.12
CA GLU A 28 -3.07 -10.52 11.05
C GLU A 28 -3.31 -9.61 9.87
N SER A 29 -3.92 -10.11 8.80
CA SER A 29 -4.21 -9.31 7.61
C SER A 29 -5.36 -8.34 7.89
N LEU A 30 -5.06 -7.06 8.06
CA LEU A 30 -6.08 -6.03 8.35
C LEU A 30 -6.81 -5.51 7.10
N TYR A 31 -6.47 -6.00 5.94
CA TYR A 31 -7.19 -5.79 4.69
C TYR A 31 -6.89 -6.91 3.70
N ARG A 32 -7.74 -7.05 2.70
CA ARG A 32 -7.51 -7.96 1.56
C ARG A 32 -7.69 -7.25 0.24
N ILE A 33 -7.04 -7.77 -0.79
CA ILE A 33 -7.20 -7.28 -2.16
C ILE A 33 -8.16 -8.22 -2.90
N LYS A 34 -9.17 -7.63 -3.56
CA LYS A 34 -10.08 -8.35 -4.45
C LYS A 34 -9.92 -7.79 -5.86
N TYR A 35 -9.33 -8.56 -6.76
CA TYR A 35 -9.27 -8.21 -8.17
C TYR A 35 -10.66 -8.29 -8.79
N LEU A 36 -11.01 -7.29 -9.59
CA LEU A 36 -12.30 -7.25 -10.29
C LEU A 36 -12.10 -7.85 -11.69
N LYS A 37 -13.08 -8.63 -12.12
CA LYS A 37 -13.14 -9.06 -13.51
C LYS A 37 -13.37 -7.82 -14.37
N THR A 38 -12.41 -7.44 -15.19
CA THR A 38 -12.48 -6.25 -16.03
C THR A 38 -12.39 -6.65 -17.50
N ASN A 39 -13.16 -5.98 -18.33
CA ASN A 39 -13.03 -6.08 -19.79
C ASN A 39 -12.60 -4.71 -20.35
N ILE A 40 -11.40 -4.27 -19.94
CA ILE A 40 -10.80 -3.03 -20.44
C ILE A 40 -10.00 -3.37 -21.69
N SER A 41 -10.27 -2.67 -22.76
CA SER A 41 -9.42 -2.63 -23.95
C SER A 41 -8.52 -1.39 -23.90
N HIS A 42 -7.35 -1.52 -24.47
CA HIS A 42 -6.45 -0.42 -24.72
C HIS A 42 -6.97 0.43 -25.89
N ASN A 43 -6.85 1.76 -25.74
CA ASN A 43 -7.02 2.74 -26.81
C ASN A 43 -5.68 3.47 -26.99
N GLN A 44 -5.18 3.58 -28.23
CA GLN A 44 -3.89 4.19 -28.55
C GLN A 44 -3.79 5.66 -28.17
N ASN A 45 -4.93 6.36 -28.10
CA ASN A 45 -5.00 7.78 -27.71
C ASN A 45 -4.99 7.99 -26.19
N ASN A 46 -5.01 6.93 -25.40
CA ASN A 46 -5.03 7.00 -23.95
C ASN A 46 -3.67 6.64 -23.35
N TYR A 47 -3.39 7.29 -22.22
CA TYR A 47 -2.24 7.03 -21.38
C TYR A 47 -2.70 6.37 -20.07
N TYR A 48 -2.14 5.21 -19.76
CA TYR A 48 -2.59 4.40 -18.63
C TYR A 48 -1.66 4.56 -17.44
N ILE A 49 -2.18 5.04 -16.32
CA ILE A 49 -1.44 5.20 -15.07
C ILE A 49 -1.65 3.97 -14.19
N PHE A 50 -0.57 3.31 -13.83
CA PHE A 50 -0.52 2.17 -12.92
C PHE A 50 0.06 2.61 -11.57
N PRO A 51 -0.77 2.87 -10.54
CA PRO A 51 -0.31 3.35 -9.24
C PRO A 51 0.22 2.26 -8.31
N SER A 52 -0.01 1.01 -8.62
CA SER A 52 0.27 -0.12 -7.73
C SER A 52 0.49 -1.40 -8.51
N ILE A 53 1.26 -2.33 -7.93
CA ILE A 53 1.40 -3.69 -8.44
C ILE A 53 0.03 -4.39 -8.58
N HIS A 54 -0.94 -4.05 -7.73
CA HIS A 54 -2.30 -4.59 -7.79
C HIS A 54 -3.06 -4.17 -9.06
N SER A 55 -2.72 -3.02 -9.65
CA SER A 55 -3.25 -2.64 -10.96
C SER A 55 -2.80 -3.62 -12.05
N VAL A 56 -1.53 -3.99 -12.02
CA VAL A 56 -0.96 -4.98 -12.97
C VAL A 56 -1.57 -6.35 -12.72
N GLN A 57 -1.59 -6.81 -11.48
CA GLN A 57 -2.15 -8.12 -11.10
C GLN A 57 -3.64 -8.24 -11.43
N SER A 58 -4.40 -7.15 -11.34
CA SER A 58 -5.81 -7.15 -11.71
C SER A 58 -6.01 -7.42 -13.21
N LEU A 59 -5.18 -6.80 -14.08
CA LEU A 59 -5.25 -7.05 -15.52
C LEU A 59 -4.75 -8.46 -15.88
N ILE A 60 -3.75 -8.98 -15.18
CA ILE A 60 -3.28 -10.38 -15.32
C ILE A 60 -4.40 -11.34 -14.91
N SER A 61 -4.99 -11.15 -13.74
CA SER A 61 -6.09 -11.97 -13.22
C SER A 61 -7.33 -11.97 -14.14
N SER A 62 -7.59 -10.85 -14.80
CA SER A 62 -8.65 -10.72 -15.80
C SER A 62 -8.27 -11.24 -17.19
N LYS A 63 -7.03 -11.73 -17.38
CA LYS A 63 -6.48 -12.19 -18.68
C LYS A 63 -6.48 -11.12 -19.78
N VAL A 64 -6.46 -9.83 -19.41
CA VAL A 64 -6.51 -8.71 -20.37
C VAL A 64 -5.19 -7.95 -20.50
N ILE A 65 -4.18 -8.30 -19.70
CA ILE A 65 -2.89 -7.60 -19.70
C ILE A 65 -2.22 -7.58 -21.09
N ASN A 66 -2.39 -8.62 -21.87
CA ASN A 66 -1.84 -8.71 -23.24
C ASN A 66 -2.36 -7.60 -24.16
N LYS A 67 -3.55 -7.06 -23.91
CA LYS A 67 -4.11 -5.92 -24.65
C LYS A 67 -3.34 -4.61 -24.37
N PHE A 68 -2.52 -4.57 -23.34
CA PHE A 68 -1.74 -3.40 -22.92
C PHE A 68 -0.27 -3.45 -23.33
N ARG A 69 0.15 -4.45 -24.13
CA ARG A 69 1.56 -4.59 -24.55
C ARG A 69 2.11 -3.33 -25.23
N GLU A 70 1.32 -2.73 -26.10
CA GLU A 70 1.70 -1.52 -26.86
C GLU A 70 1.03 -0.24 -26.32
N ALA A 71 0.41 -0.31 -25.14
CA ALA A 71 -0.24 0.84 -24.50
C ALA A 71 0.79 1.86 -24.00
N ASN A 72 0.44 3.14 -24.05
CA ASN A 72 1.25 4.20 -23.47
C ASN A 72 1.09 4.16 -21.94
N ILE A 73 2.11 3.74 -21.22
CA ILE A 73 2.04 3.45 -19.78
C ILE A 73 2.88 4.43 -18.96
N LEU A 74 2.30 4.87 -17.83
CA LEU A 74 2.96 5.59 -16.76
C LEU A 74 2.90 4.74 -15.48
N ALA A 75 4.05 4.48 -14.85
CA ALA A 75 4.15 3.65 -13.66
C ALA A 75 4.51 4.48 -12.42
N ILE A 76 3.85 4.20 -11.29
CA ILE A 76 4.25 4.76 -9.99
C ILE A 76 4.96 3.69 -9.18
N GLY A 77 6.27 3.85 -9.01
CA GLY A 77 7.15 2.91 -8.32
C GLY A 77 7.88 1.93 -9.24
N ASN A 78 9.14 1.66 -8.90
CA ASN A 78 9.98 0.75 -9.70
C ASN A 78 9.45 -0.69 -9.70
N LYS A 79 8.88 -1.17 -8.59
CA LYS A 79 8.24 -2.50 -8.53
C LYS A 79 7.07 -2.64 -9.52
N VAL A 80 6.31 -1.56 -9.74
CA VAL A 80 5.22 -1.53 -10.74
C VAL A 80 5.78 -1.60 -12.15
N LYS A 81 6.83 -0.81 -12.44
CA LYS A 81 7.54 -0.85 -13.72
C LYS A 81 8.03 -2.27 -14.03
N GLN A 82 8.70 -2.92 -13.09
CA GLN A 82 9.21 -4.28 -13.29
C GLN A 82 8.08 -5.30 -13.53
N ALA A 83 6.99 -5.20 -12.78
CA ALA A 83 5.82 -6.06 -12.97
C ALA A 83 5.19 -5.89 -14.37
N LEU A 84 5.14 -4.66 -14.88
CA LEU A 84 4.64 -4.37 -16.23
C LEU A 84 5.57 -4.96 -17.33
N ILE A 85 6.88 -4.79 -17.17
CA ILE A 85 7.88 -5.39 -18.07
C ILE A 85 7.74 -6.91 -18.10
N SER A 86 7.68 -7.54 -16.91
CA SER A 86 7.50 -8.99 -16.78
C SER A 86 6.16 -9.47 -17.36
N ALA A 87 5.15 -8.61 -17.40
CA ALA A 87 3.86 -8.89 -18.04
C ALA A 87 3.85 -8.63 -19.57
N GLY A 88 4.99 -8.24 -20.16
CA GLY A 88 5.17 -8.01 -21.58
C GLY A 88 4.77 -6.63 -22.09
N CYS A 89 4.58 -5.64 -21.21
CA CYS A 89 4.30 -4.26 -21.61
C CYS A 89 5.60 -3.59 -22.09
N LYS A 90 5.57 -2.98 -23.32
CA LYS A 90 6.77 -2.46 -24.00
C LYS A 90 6.94 -0.94 -23.86
N LYS A 91 5.85 -0.18 -23.80
CA LYS A 91 5.88 1.29 -23.84
C LYS A 91 5.64 1.90 -22.45
N ILE A 92 6.60 1.76 -21.54
CA ILE A 92 6.56 2.44 -20.24
C ILE A 92 7.26 3.79 -20.40
N LEU A 93 6.47 4.80 -20.74
CA LEU A 93 6.96 6.13 -21.14
C LEU A 93 7.49 6.92 -19.96
N LEU A 94 6.97 6.67 -18.75
CA LEU A 94 7.33 7.44 -17.58
C LEU A 94 7.23 6.58 -16.32
N THR A 95 8.24 6.69 -15.45
CA THR A 95 8.23 6.11 -14.11
C THR A 95 8.49 7.20 -13.09
N SER A 96 7.70 7.22 -12.03
CA SER A 96 7.86 8.13 -10.89
C SER A 96 7.99 7.35 -9.58
N ILE A 97 8.59 7.97 -8.58
CA ILE A 97 8.72 7.36 -7.24
C ILE A 97 7.37 7.39 -6.49
N ASP A 98 6.56 8.42 -6.74
CA ASP A 98 5.26 8.64 -6.11
C ASP A 98 4.31 9.40 -7.04
N SER A 99 3.09 9.63 -6.57
CA SER A 99 2.02 10.33 -7.29
C SER A 99 2.34 11.81 -7.53
N ASP A 100 3.01 12.46 -6.58
CA ASP A 100 3.35 13.88 -6.67
C ASP A 100 4.40 14.13 -7.74
N THR A 101 5.42 13.31 -7.75
CA THR A 101 6.45 13.32 -8.78
C THR A 101 5.86 13.03 -10.15
N LEU A 102 4.85 12.15 -10.25
CA LEU A 102 4.17 11.88 -11.51
C LEU A 102 3.46 13.12 -12.03
N VAL A 103 2.67 13.82 -11.20
CA VAL A 103 1.98 15.07 -11.60
C VAL A 103 2.98 16.13 -12.08
N LYS A 104 4.08 16.31 -11.34
CA LYS A 104 5.15 17.26 -11.75
C LYS A 104 5.75 16.90 -13.11
N LYS A 105 5.99 15.61 -13.36
CA LYS A 105 6.54 15.13 -14.64
C LYS A 105 5.57 15.33 -15.80
N ILE A 106 4.29 14.96 -15.63
CA ILE A 106 3.24 15.20 -16.63
C ILE A 106 3.15 16.68 -16.97
N ASN A 107 3.26 17.54 -15.99
CA ASN A 107 3.14 18.99 -16.17
C ASN A 107 4.34 19.63 -16.89
N LYS A 108 5.53 19.04 -16.74
CA LYS A 108 6.77 19.50 -17.41
C LYS A 108 6.92 18.99 -18.84
N THR A 109 6.15 18.00 -19.23
CA THR A 109 6.16 17.38 -20.55
C THR A 109 4.95 17.82 -21.37
N ASN A 110 4.98 17.67 -22.69
CA ASN A 110 3.84 17.97 -23.57
C ASN A 110 2.65 17.01 -23.39
N PHE A 111 2.59 16.30 -22.26
CA PHE A 111 1.52 15.33 -21.95
C PHE A 111 0.22 15.96 -21.48
N ARG A 112 0.13 17.28 -21.29
CA ARG A 112 -1.07 17.95 -20.75
C ARG A 112 -2.37 17.67 -21.52
N ASN A 113 -2.27 17.54 -22.83
CA ASN A 113 -3.43 17.41 -23.73
C ASN A 113 -3.86 15.95 -23.95
N TYR A 114 -3.25 14.99 -23.26
CA TYR A 114 -3.60 13.59 -23.40
C TYR A 114 -4.65 13.14 -22.40
N ASN A 115 -5.39 12.08 -22.77
CA ASN A 115 -6.35 11.44 -21.89
C ASN A 115 -5.66 10.42 -21.00
N PHE A 116 -5.76 10.59 -19.70
CA PHE A 116 -5.18 9.65 -18.72
C PHE A 116 -6.25 8.76 -18.12
N ILE A 117 -5.97 7.46 -18.07
CA ILE A 117 -6.80 6.46 -17.40
C ILE A 117 -6.03 5.95 -16.16
N TYR A 118 -6.52 6.29 -14.99
CA TYR A 118 -5.93 5.89 -13.71
C TYR A 118 -6.53 4.55 -13.26
N LEU A 119 -5.76 3.48 -13.37
CA LEU A 119 -6.18 2.11 -13.05
C LEU A 119 -6.00 1.84 -11.54
N CYS A 120 -7.02 2.10 -10.75
CA CYS A 120 -6.92 2.23 -9.30
C CYS A 120 -7.80 1.26 -8.51
N SER A 121 -7.68 1.33 -7.18
CA SER A 121 -8.57 0.72 -6.20
C SER A 121 -9.83 1.58 -5.98
N ASN A 122 -10.83 1.00 -5.31
CA ASN A 122 -11.96 1.74 -4.74
C ASN A 122 -11.53 2.79 -3.68
N ILE A 123 -10.35 2.60 -3.08
CA ILE A 123 -9.73 3.60 -2.19
C ILE A 123 -8.74 4.41 -3.01
N VAL A 124 -9.20 5.53 -3.54
CA VAL A 124 -8.40 6.39 -4.42
C VAL A 124 -7.59 7.40 -3.60
N ASN A 125 -6.40 7.74 -4.08
CA ASN A 125 -5.61 8.83 -3.51
C ASN A 125 -6.25 10.19 -3.86
N THR A 126 -7.02 10.74 -2.92
CA THR A 126 -7.73 12.01 -3.10
C THR A 126 -6.80 13.19 -3.36
N ASP A 127 -5.59 13.21 -2.76
CA ASP A 127 -4.61 14.27 -2.98
C ASP A 127 -4.07 14.25 -4.41
N PHE A 128 -3.87 13.05 -4.97
CA PHE A 128 -3.51 12.89 -6.37
C PHE A 128 -4.60 13.45 -7.29
N LEU A 129 -5.87 13.12 -7.04
CA LEU A 129 -6.99 13.64 -7.84
C LEU A 129 -7.12 15.16 -7.73
N LYS A 130 -6.96 15.73 -6.53
CA LYS A 130 -6.97 17.20 -6.35
C LYS A 130 -5.85 17.87 -7.14
N LYS A 131 -4.63 17.30 -7.09
CA LYS A 131 -3.48 17.84 -7.82
C LYS A 131 -3.64 17.73 -9.33
N THR A 132 -4.15 16.62 -9.86
CA THR A 132 -4.41 16.48 -11.30
C THR A 132 -5.45 17.47 -11.77
N LYS A 133 -6.53 17.69 -10.99
CA LYS A 133 -7.53 18.72 -11.29
C LYS A 133 -6.94 20.13 -11.26
N LYS A 134 -6.13 20.47 -10.25
CA LYS A 134 -5.44 21.77 -10.14
C LYS A 134 -4.56 22.07 -11.37
N HIS A 135 -3.93 21.04 -11.92
CA HIS A 135 -3.07 21.17 -13.10
C HIS A 135 -3.80 20.90 -14.44
N GLN A 136 -5.14 20.84 -14.42
CA GLN A 136 -5.97 20.62 -15.61
C GLN A 136 -5.58 19.37 -16.41
N ILE A 137 -5.11 18.34 -15.74
CA ILE A 137 -4.79 17.04 -16.34
C ILE A 137 -6.10 16.29 -16.56
N ASN A 138 -6.40 15.92 -17.81
CA ASN A 138 -7.59 15.15 -18.15
C ASN A 138 -7.43 13.69 -17.65
N LEU A 139 -7.94 13.42 -16.44
CA LEU A 139 -7.80 12.13 -15.75
C LEU A 139 -9.15 11.47 -15.52
N GLN A 140 -9.33 10.28 -16.05
CA GLN A 140 -10.44 9.39 -15.75
C GLN A 140 -9.99 8.27 -14.83
N THR A 141 -10.73 7.98 -13.77
CA THR A 141 -10.45 6.86 -12.87
C THR A 141 -11.18 5.60 -13.33
N LYS A 142 -10.48 4.45 -13.26
CA LYS A 142 -11.07 3.13 -13.51
C LYS A 142 -10.74 2.20 -12.35
N ILE A 143 -11.76 1.83 -11.58
CA ILE A 143 -11.59 0.88 -10.46
C ILE A 143 -11.48 -0.52 -11.05
N ILE A 144 -10.32 -1.16 -10.86
CA ILE A 144 -10.02 -2.51 -11.36
C ILE A 144 -9.72 -3.53 -10.26
N TYR A 145 -9.57 -3.08 -9.04
CA TYR A 145 -9.50 -3.93 -7.85
C TYR A 145 -10.11 -3.21 -6.65
N LYS A 146 -10.41 -3.98 -5.59
CA LYS A 146 -10.89 -3.42 -4.33
C LYS A 146 -9.92 -3.75 -3.21
N THR A 147 -9.63 -2.78 -2.38
CA THR A 147 -8.98 -2.97 -1.08
C THR A 147 -10.09 -2.98 -0.03
N ILE A 148 -10.25 -4.10 0.65
CA ILE A 148 -11.36 -4.35 1.58
C ILE A 148 -10.76 -4.47 2.98
N PRO A 149 -11.09 -3.56 3.93
CA PRO A 149 -10.61 -3.66 5.31
C PRO A 149 -11.16 -4.91 5.99
N ALA A 150 -10.42 -5.42 6.98
CA ALA A 150 -10.92 -6.46 7.87
C ALA A 150 -12.07 -5.90 8.73
N ILE A 151 -13.04 -6.75 9.01
CA ILE A 151 -14.20 -6.39 9.85
C ILE A 151 -14.12 -7.01 11.25
N LYS A 152 -13.14 -7.87 11.49
CA LYS A 152 -12.90 -8.53 12.79
C LYS A 152 -11.42 -8.82 13.00
N LEU A 153 -11.00 -8.93 14.27
CA LEU A 153 -9.72 -9.53 14.67
C LEU A 153 -9.91 -11.00 14.97
N GLN A 154 -8.85 -11.79 14.76
CA GLN A 154 -8.85 -13.18 15.21
C GLN A 154 -8.79 -13.24 16.74
N ASN A 155 -9.52 -14.19 17.35
CA ASN A 155 -9.54 -14.37 18.81
C ASN A 155 -8.13 -14.57 19.39
N LYS A 156 -7.26 -15.25 18.64
CA LYS A 156 -5.85 -15.44 19.03
C LYS A 156 -5.09 -14.11 19.13
N LEU A 157 -5.33 -13.15 18.23
CA LEU A 157 -4.73 -11.81 18.34
C LEU A 157 -5.28 -11.06 19.55
N ILE A 158 -6.59 -11.09 19.75
CA ILE A 158 -7.24 -10.44 20.90
C ILE A 158 -6.63 -10.96 22.22
N ASN A 159 -6.49 -12.27 22.36
CA ASN A 159 -5.87 -12.89 23.53
C ASN A 159 -4.41 -12.46 23.69
N ASN A 160 -3.61 -12.49 22.62
CA ASN A 160 -2.20 -12.07 22.66
C ASN A 160 -2.04 -10.58 23.02
N LEU A 161 -2.96 -9.72 22.58
CA LEU A 161 -2.99 -8.30 22.97
C LEU A 161 -3.25 -8.15 24.47
N LYS A 162 -4.27 -8.84 24.99
CA LYS A 162 -4.67 -8.81 26.43
C LYS A 162 -3.57 -9.38 27.33
N LEU A 163 -2.87 -10.39 26.89
CA LEU A 163 -1.76 -11.01 27.64
C LEU A 163 -0.41 -10.25 27.49
N GLY A 164 -0.36 -9.17 26.70
CA GLY A 164 0.86 -8.40 26.48
C GLY A 164 1.92 -9.12 25.61
N ASN A 165 1.54 -10.20 24.91
CA ASN A 165 2.45 -10.98 24.06
C ASN A 165 2.87 -10.24 22.77
N ILE A 166 2.12 -9.22 22.36
CA ILE A 166 2.46 -8.36 21.22
C ILE A 166 3.28 -7.18 21.72
N SER A 167 4.55 -7.13 21.38
CA SER A 167 5.48 -6.06 21.77
C SER A 167 5.69 -5.00 20.70
N GLY A 168 5.34 -5.31 19.44
CA GLY A 168 5.42 -4.36 18.33
C GLY A 168 4.41 -4.66 17.23
N ALA A 169 4.07 -3.66 16.42
CA ALA A 169 3.20 -3.80 15.26
C ALA A 169 3.71 -2.98 14.07
N THR A 170 3.66 -3.56 12.86
CA THR A 170 4.15 -2.93 11.63
C THR A 170 3.00 -2.49 10.74
N PHE A 171 3.06 -1.25 10.26
CA PHE A 171 2.05 -0.66 9.37
C PHE A 171 2.69 -0.08 8.11
N LEU A 172 2.31 -0.63 6.96
CA LEU A 172 2.79 -0.23 5.64
C LEU A 172 1.70 0.47 4.81
N SER A 173 0.49 0.60 5.37
CA SER A 173 -0.59 1.36 4.74
C SER A 173 -1.45 2.07 5.78
N LYS A 174 -1.93 3.27 5.42
CA LYS A 174 -2.87 4.02 6.27
C LYS A 174 -4.15 3.24 6.55
N LEU A 175 -4.67 2.50 5.56
CA LEU A 175 -5.85 1.67 5.74
C LEU A 175 -5.65 0.61 6.84
N ALA A 176 -4.48 -0.05 6.88
CA ALA A 176 -4.20 -1.02 7.95
C ALA A 176 -4.17 -0.35 9.33
N ALA A 177 -3.57 0.85 9.42
CA ALA A 177 -3.54 1.63 10.66
C ALA A 177 -4.94 2.03 11.13
N ASP A 178 -5.76 2.60 10.23
CA ASP A 178 -7.13 2.99 10.53
C ASP A 178 -7.99 1.76 10.93
N THR A 179 -7.86 0.65 10.20
CA THR A 179 -8.58 -0.60 10.48
C THR A 179 -8.19 -1.18 11.83
N PHE A 180 -6.89 -1.19 12.16
CA PHE A 180 -6.39 -1.66 13.45
C PHE A 180 -7.02 -0.88 14.61
N LEU A 181 -6.94 0.45 14.56
CA LEU A 181 -7.49 1.31 15.60
C LEU A 181 -9.00 1.15 15.75
N SER A 182 -9.73 1.07 14.65
CA SER A 182 -11.17 0.81 14.66
C SER A 182 -11.50 -0.52 15.34
N LEU A 183 -10.80 -1.59 14.98
CA LEU A 183 -11.04 -2.92 15.54
C LEU A 183 -10.57 -3.02 16.99
N LEU A 184 -9.47 -2.37 17.40
CA LEU A 184 -9.08 -2.28 18.82
C LEU A 184 -10.18 -1.63 19.67
N SER A 185 -10.84 -0.59 19.13
CA SER A 185 -11.98 0.05 19.81
C SER A 185 -13.18 -0.89 19.88
N THR A 186 -13.50 -1.58 18.79
CA THR A 186 -14.63 -2.52 18.72
C THR A 186 -14.50 -3.68 19.72
N TYR A 187 -13.27 -4.16 19.97
CA TYR A 187 -12.98 -5.29 20.88
C TYR A 187 -12.53 -4.85 22.29
N ASP A 188 -12.61 -3.56 22.60
CA ASP A 188 -12.12 -2.99 23.86
C ASP A 188 -10.66 -3.39 24.20
N CYS A 189 -9.83 -3.44 23.17
CA CYS A 189 -8.40 -3.81 23.26
C CYS A 189 -7.46 -2.61 23.20
N LEU A 190 -7.98 -1.37 23.16
CA LEU A 190 -7.14 -0.18 23.00
C LEU A 190 -6.17 0.00 24.18
N SER A 191 -6.63 -0.27 25.39
CA SER A 191 -5.80 -0.20 26.60
C SER A 191 -4.69 -1.24 26.59
N ALA A 192 -5.00 -2.49 26.23
CA ALA A 192 -4.03 -3.56 26.10
C ALA A 192 -2.97 -3.28 25.02
N ALA A 193 -3.34 -2.57 23.96
CA ALA A 193 -2.44 -2.23 22.87
C ALA A 193 -1.55 -1.00 23.15
N LYS A 194 -1.74 -0.25 24.22
CA LYS A 194 -0.95 0.97 24.52
C LYS A 194 0.55 0.73 24.66
N ASN A 195 0.94 -0.44 25.17
CA ASN A 195 2.34 -0.79 25.39
C ASN A 195 3.05 -1.33 24.15
N ILE A 196 2.37 -1.35 23.00
CA ILE A 196 2.92 -1.86 21.74
C ILE A 196 3.72 -0.75 21.05
N ASN A 197 4.93 -1.09 20.59
CA ASN A 197 5.70 -0.23 19.70
C ASN A 197 5.10 -0.22 18.30
N ILE A 198 4.74 0.93 17.78
CA ILE A 198 4.14 1.10 16.46
C ILE A 198 5.23 1.48 15.46
N TYR A 199 5.40 0.68 14.40
CA TYR A 199 6.37 0.90 13.33
C TYR A 199 5.66 1.21 12.02
N CYS A 200 5.76 2.45 11.55
CA CYS A 200 5.10 2.94 10.33
C CYS A 200 6.10 3.21 9.21
N ILE A 201 5.71 2.88 7.98
CA ILE A 201 6.57 3.08 6.80
C ILE A 201 6.69 4.56 6.38
N SER A 202 5.80 5.45 6.82
CA SER A 202 5.77 6.87 6.45
C SER A 202 4.90 7.70 7.38
N GLU A 203 5.04 9.04 7.31
CA GLU A 203 4.22 10.01 8.06
C GLU A 203 2.72 9.85 7.79
N ARG A 204 2.32 9.58 6.55
CA ARG A 204 0.92 9.32 6.21
C ARG A 204 0.34 8.11 6.95
N VAL A 205 1.15 7.10 7.20
CA VAL A 205 0.74 5.87 7.89
C VAL A 205 0.73 6.07 9.40
N VAL A 206 1.58 6.92 9.94
CA VAL A 206 1.63 7.22 11.38
C VAL A 206 0.48 8.12 11.84
N ALA A 207 -0.05 8.98 10.97
CA ALA A 207 -1.06 9.99 11.31
C ALA A 207 -2.22 9.48 12.21
N PRO A 208 -2.81 8.28 12.00
CA PRO A 208 -3.86 7.76 12.87
C PRO A 208 -3.42 7.50 14.32
N PHE A 209 -2.13 7.31 14.59
CA PHE A 209 -1.58 6.96 15.90
C PHE A 209 -1.16 8.16 16.76
N ILE A 210 -0.92 9.34 16.16
CA ILE A 210 -0.30 10.51 16.81
C ILE A 210 -1.00 10.90 18.11
N HIS A 211 -2.35 10.79 18.17
CA HIS A 211 -3.14 11.21 19.35
C HIS A 211 -3.66 10.03 20.20
N LYS A 212 -3.17 8.81 19.98
CA LYS A 212 -3.71 7.59 20.61
C LYS A 212 -2.91 7.07 21.80
N ARG A 213 -1.86 7.78 22.23
CA ARG A 213 -1.04 7.47 23.40
C ARG A 213 -0.48 6.04 23.44
N PHE A 214 0.03 5.55 22.30
CA PHE A 214 0.85 4.34 22.28
C PHE A 214 2.20 4.60 22.95
N SER A 215 2.82 3.56 23.49
CA SER A 215 4.12 3.62 24.18
C SER A 215 5.18 4.29 23.32
N SER A 216 5.28 3.88 22.06
CA SER A 216 6.20 4.46 21.11
C SER A 216 5.66 4.33 19.67
N VAL A 217 5.86 5.39 18.90
CA VAL A 217 5.47 5.41 17.49
C VAL A 217 6.68 5.83 16.66
N TYR A 218 7.09 4.97 15.73
CA TYR A 218 8.29 5.15 14.91
C TYR A 218 7.94 5.25 13.43
N ILE A 219 8.63 6.14 12.74
CA ILE A 219 8.55 6.28 11.28
C ILE A 219 9.86 5.76 10.70
N ALA A 220 9.76 4.93 9.64
CA ALA A 220 10.93 4.52 8.89
C ALA A 220 11.60 5.73 8.21
N PRO A 221 12.95 5.85 8.24
CA PRO A 221 13.67 7.00 7.66
C PRO A 221 13.52 7.11 6.14
N LYS A 222 13.13 6.01 5.48
CA LYS A 222 12.74 5.96 4.06
C LYS A 222 11.47 5.12 3.94
N PRO A 223 10.56 5.41 3.00
CA PRO A 223 9.30 4.70 2.83
C PRO A 223 9.49 3.34 2.12
N ASN A 224 10.35 2.49 2.64
CA ASN A 224 10.60 1.14 2.17
C ASN A 224 10.71 0.14 3.33
N GLU A 225 10.58 -1.13 3.01
CA GLU A 225 10.54 -2.23 3.97
C GLU A 225 11.87 -2.41 4.71
N ASP A 226 13.01 -2.22 4.03
CA ASP A 226 14.33 -2.36 4.62
C ASP A 226 14.57 -1.32 5.72
N ALA A 227 14.19 -0.08 5.48
CA ALA A 227 14.28 1.00 6.47
C ALA A 227 13.34 0.77 7.66
N LEU A 228 12.15 0.18 7.42
CA LEU A 228 11.24 -0.23 8.49
C LEU A 228 11.86 -1.32 9.37
N ILE A 229 12.46 -2.34 8.76
CA ILE A 229 13.16 -3.42 9.45
C ILE A 229 14.34 -2.87 10.29
N GLN A 230 15.12 -1.93 9.73
CA GLN A 230 16.19 -1.27 10.47
C GLN A 230 15.66 -0.49 11.68
N SER A 231 14.51 0.17 11.57
CA SER A 231 13.87 0.86 12.69
C SER A 231 13.47 -0.09 13.80
N ILE A 232 12.94 -1.28 13.46
CA ILE A 232 12.60 -2.32 14.42
C ILE A 232 13.87 -2.78 15.16
N LYS A 233 14.94 -3.12 14.43
CA LYS A 233 16.21 -3.58 15.03
C LYS A 233 16.79 -2.58 16.04
N LYS A 234 16.77 -1.29 15.70
CA LYS A 234 17.37 -0.25 16.56
C LYS A 234 16.60 0.01 17.85
N ARG A 235 15.31 -0.31 17.89
CA ARG A 235 14.39 0.22 18.90
C ARG A 235 13.59 -0.83 19.66
N HIS A 236 13.58 -2.08 19.20
CA HIS A 236 12.79 -3.14 19.84
C HIS A 236 13.48 -3.77 21.05
N PHE A 237 14.80 -3.58 21.19
CA PHE A 237 15.64 -4.14 22.28
C PHE A 237 16.29 -3.08 23.19
N LYS A 238 15.72 -1.86 23.23
CA LYS A 238 16.17 -0.86 24.23
C LYS A 238 15.24 -0.79 25.40
#